data_c8d9c9b4215183ba5cd62a02282fd5fd
#
_entry.id   c8d9c9b4215183ba5cd62a02282fd5fd
#
_cell.length_a   1.000
_cell.length_b   1.000
_cell.length_c   1.000
_cell.angle_alpha   90.00
_cell.angle_beta   90.00
_cell.angle_gamma   90.00
#
_symmetry.space_group_name_H-M   'P 1'
#
loop_
_entity.id
_entity.type
_entity.pdbx_description
1 polymer ?
#
loop_
_entity_poly.entity_id
_entity_poly.type
_entity_poly.pdbx_seq_one_letter_code
_entity_poly.pdbx_strand_id
1 'polypeptide(L)'
;MKNTLSIHQPSFFPWYPFFQKIESSEAFVFLTHCQFEKNGYQNRFDIDRKWYTMSTKRGLIPINQKHYINPENDWIFIKKKLSSKYNLELLSQFDDCFSSSLSETNINIIKKYVVF
;
A
#
# COMPACT_ATOMS: atom_id res chain seq x y z
N MET A 1 -14.91 -20.80 -14.75
CA MET A 1 -13.72 -20.11 -15.28
C MET A 1 -13.89 -18.62 -15.10
N LYS A 2 -12.87 -17.96 -14.57
CA LYS A 2 -12.90 -16.52 -14.34
C LYS A 2 -12.48 -15.78 -15.63
N ASN A 3 -13.38 -15.04 -16.24
CA ASN A 3 -13.09 -14.23 -17.43
C ASN A 3 -13.15 -12.74 -17.07
N THR A 4 -12.51 -12.37 -15.96
CA THR A 4 -12.61 -11.02 -15.44
C THR A 4 -11.25 -10.37 -15.33
N LEU A 5 -11.21 -9.09 -15.66
CA LEU A 5 -10.08 -8.20 -15.46
C LEU A 5 -10.47 -7.18 -14.41
N SER A 6 -9.65 -7.03 -13.38
CA SER A 6 -9.82 -5.97 -12.39
C SER A 6 -8.67 -4.99 -12.47
N ILE A 7 -8.98 -3.72 -12.28
CA ILE A 7 -8.02 -2.62 -12.32
C ILE A 7 -8.17 -1.81 -11.04
N HIS A 8 -7.08 -1.52 -10.38
CA HIS A 8 -7.10 -0.71 -9.17
C HIS A 8 -5.77 -0.01 -8.94
N GLN A 9 -5.81 1.15 -8.29
CA GLN A 9 -4.61 1.84 -7.86
C GLN A 9 -3.95 1.04 -6.72
N PRO A 10 -2.60 1.07 -6.60
CA PRO A 10 -1.92 0.39 -5.50
C PRO A 10 -2.11 1.17 -4.20
N SER A 11 -3.00 0.68 -3.34
CA SER A 11 -3.25 1.25 -2.03
C SER A 11 -2.20 0.80 -1.03
N PHE A 12 -1.93 1.63 -0.02
CA PHE A 12 -1.00 1.34 1.06
C PHE A 12 -1.71 0.50 2.12
N PHE A 13 -1.26 -0.72 2.35
CA PHE A 13 -1.90 -1.71 3.23
C PHE A 13 -3.42 -1.80 3.01
N PRO A 14 -3.83 -2.26 1.81
CA PRO A 14 -5.26 -2.32 1.49
C PRO A 14 -6.00 -3.32 2.35
N TRP A 15 -7.29 -3.10 2.53
CA TRP A 15 -8.15 -3.94 3.34
C TRP A 15 -8.79 -5.08 2.53
N TYR A 16 -9.56 -5.91 3.21
CA TYR A 16 -10.04 -7.19 2.69
C TYR A 16 -10.75 -7.13 1.32
N PRO A 17 -11.68 -6.19 1.03
CA PRO A 17 -12.32 -6.14 -0.29
C PRO A 17 -11.36 -5.96 -1.46
N PHE A 18 -10.22 -5.30 -1.25
CA PHE A 18 -9.19 -5.18 -2.27
C PHE A 18 -8.65 -6.57 -2.68
N PHE A 19 -8.37 -7.41 -1.68
CA PHE A 19 -7.85 -8.76 -1.93
C PHE A 19 -8.91 -9.70 -2.50
N GLN A 20 -10.18 -9.53 -2.12
CA GLN A 20 -11.28 -10.26 -2.74
C GLN A 20 -11.37 -9.96 -4.23
N LYS A 21 -11.14 -8.71 -4.62
CA LYS A 21 -11.15 -8.27 -6.00
C LYS A 21 -10.02 -8.94 -6.80
N ILE A 22 -8.82 -9.05 -6.20
CA ILE A 22 -7.70 -9.77 -6.82
C ILE A 22 -8.05 -11.23 -6.99
N GLU A 23 -8.52 -11.87 -5.95
CA GLU A 23 -8.83 -13.31 -5.93
C GLU A 23 -9.91 -13.69 -6.93
N SER A 24 -10.92 -12.84 -7.09
CA SER A 24 -12.04 -13.09 -8.00
C SER A 24 -11.73 -12.78 -9.47
N SER A 25 -10.55 -12.27 -9.78
CA SER A 25 -10.16 -11.85 -11.12
C SER A 25 -9.18 -12.82 -11.75
N GLU A 26 -9.30 -13.03 -13.07
CA GLU A 26 -8.31 -13.79 -13.82
C GLU A 26 -7.02 -13.00 -13.97
N ALA A 27 -7.15 -11.69 -14.20
CA ALA A 27 -6.01 -10.78 -14.28
C ALA A 27 -6.28 -9.53 -13.45
N PHE A 28 -5.25 -9.02 -12.82
CA PHE A 28 -5.32 -7.81 -12.01
C PHE A 28 -4.24 -6.83 -12.48
N VAL A 29 -4.66 -5.60 -12.76
CA VAL A 29 -3.77 -4.54 -13.24
C VAL A 29 -3.68 -3.43 -12.20
N PHE A 30 -2.46 -3.07 -11.82
CA PHE A 30 -2.24 -1.89 -10.99
C PHE A 30 -2.24 -0.64 -11.86
N LEU A 31 -3.18 0.25 -11.59
CA LEU A 31 -3.30 1.51 -12.31
C LEU A 31 -2.38 2.54 -11.64
N THR A 32 -1.24 2.82 -12.28
CA THR A 32 -0.21 3.70 -11.71
C THR A 32 -0.06 5.03 -12.44
N HIS A 33 -0.78 5.21 -13.55
CA HIS A 33 -0.72 6.43 -14.34
C HIS A 33 -1.67 7.53 -13.87
N CYS A 34 -2.58 7.20 -12.95
CA CYS A 34 -3.49 8.19 -12.39
C CYS A 34 -2.76 9.15 -11.46
N GLN A 35 -3.31 10.35 -11.36
CA GLN A 35 -2.79 11.36 -10.46
C GLN A 35 -2.96 10.92 -9.01
N PHE A 36 -1.95 11.20 -8.19
CA PHE A 36 -2.01 10.96 -6.74
C PHE A 36 -3.11 11.83 -6.13
N GLU A 37 -3.93 11.22 -5.28
CA GLU A 37 -5.00 11.91 -4.58
C GLU A 37 -4.60 12.17 -3.12
N LYS A 38 -4.59 13.44 -2.75
CA LYS A 38 -4.39 13.83 -1.36
C LYS A 38 -5.56 13.31 -0.52
N ASN A 39 -5.24 12.73 0.64
CA ASN A 39 -6.23 12.15 1.55
C ASN A 39 -6.95 10.90 1.00
N GLY A 40 -6.35 10.22 0.03
CA GLY A 40 -6.78 8.91 -0.43
C GLY A 40 -6.10 7.79 0.35
N TYR A 41 -6.11 6.60 -0.22
CA TYR A 41 -5.53 5.40 0.40
C TYR A 41 -4.18 5.01 -0.18
N GLN A 42 -3.55 5.86 -0.98
CA GLN A 42 -2.26 5.56 -1.60
C GLN A 42 -1.10 5.65 -0.62
N ASN A 43 -1.19 6.51 0.40
CA ASN A 43 -0.12 6.70 1.38
C ASN A 43 -0.59 6.59 2.82
N ARG A 44 -1.79 6.10 3.05
CA ARG A 44 -2.31 5.95 4.42
C ARG A 44 -3.38 4.86 4.49
N PHE A 45 -3.55 4.31 5.69
CA PHE A 45 -4.63 3.38 6.00
C PHE A 45 -5.16 3.68 7.40
N ASP A 46 -6.33 3.17 7.71
CA ASP A 46 -6.91 3.35 9.04
C ASP A 46 -7.17 2.00 9.71
N ILE A 47 -6.95 1.98 11.01
CA ILE A 47 -7.31 0.86 11.89
C ILE A 47 -7.96 1.46 13.12
N ASP A 48 -9.17 1.01 13.45
CA ASP A 48 -9.91 1.48 14.62
C ASP A 48 -10.03 3.01 14.64
N ARG A 49 -10.31 3.60 13.47
CA ARG A 49 -10.48 5.04 13.29
C ARG A 49 -9.21 5.86 13.49
N LYS A 50 -8.04 5.21 13.56
CA LYS A 50 -6.74 5.90 13.57
C LYS A 50 -6.12 5.78 12.20
N TRP A 51 -5.63 6.90 11.69
CA TRP A 51 -4.90 6.94 10.43
C TRP A 51 -3.41 6.75 10.66
N TYR A 52 -2.82 5.94 9.79
CA TYR A 52 -1.37 5.71 9.74
C TYR A 52 -0.90 6.18 8.37
N THR A 53 -0.14 7.27 8.35
CA THR A 53 0.18 7.99 7.13
C THR A 53 1.68 8.01 6.87
N MET A 54 2.04 7.76 5.60
CA MET A 54 3.39 7.94 5.10
C MET A 54 3.51 9.34 4.49
N SER A 55 4.61 10.02 4.77
CA SER A 55 4.87 11.35 4.22
C SER A 55 5.32 11.25 2.77
N THR A 56 4.74 12.10 1.90
CA THR A 56 5.07 12.14 0.48
C THR A 56 5.63 13.49 0.09
N LYS A 57 6.45 13.51 -0.95
CA LYS A 57 6.88 14.77 -1.55
C LYS A 57 5.69 15.48 -2.15
N ARG A 58 5.69 16.80 -2.10
CA ARG A 58 4.60 17.63 -2.63
C ARG A 58 4.47 17.47 -4.14
N GLY A 59 3.25 17.65 -4.63
CA GLY A 59 2.95 17.68 -6.05
C GLY A 59 1.77 16.77 -6.39
N LEU A 60 0.92 17.24 -7.27
CA LEU A 60 -0.18 16.47 -7.86
C LEU A 60 0.34 15.84 -9.15
N ILE A 61 1.05 14.73 -8.99
CA ILE A 61 1.70 14.01 -10.09
C ILE A 61 1.17 12.57 -10.14
N PRO A 62 1.40 11.85 -11.24
CA PRO A 62 0.97 10.45 -11.32
C PRO A 62 1.54 9.60 -10.19
N ILE A 63 0.80 8.59 -9.79
CA ILE A 63 1.17 7.68 -8.70
C ILE A 63 2.55 7.04 -8.95
N ASN A 64 2.84 6.67 -10.19
CA ASN A 64 4.12 6.04 -10.55
C ASN A 64 5.33 7.00 -10.49
N GLN A 65 5.08 8.29 -10.31
CA GLN A 65 6.13 9.30 -10.15
C GLN A 65 6.17 9.88 -8.73
N LYS A 66 5.22 9.48 -7.89
CA LYS A 66 5.12 9.99 -6.52
C LYS A 66 6.16 9.32 -5.62
N HIS A 67 6.77 10.09 -4.73
CA HIS A 67 7.80 9.60 -3.82
C HIS A 67 7.43 9.79 -2.36
N TYR A 68 7.75 8.79 -1.55
CA TYR A 68 7.81 8.93 -0.10
C TYR A 68 9.05 9.74 0.28
N ILE A 69 8.98 10.50 1.37
CA ILE A 69 10.12 11.31 1.85
C ILE A 69 11.09 10.44 2.65
N ASN A 70 10.61 9.81 3.70
CA ASN A 70 11.41 8.96 4.60
C ASN A 70 10.66 7.65 4.85
N PRO A 71 10.55 6.77 3.85
CA PRO A 71 9.69 5.60 3.97
C PRO A 71 10.11 4.66 5.10
N GLU A 72 11.39 4.44 5.29
CA GLU A 72 11.86 3.52 6.33
C GLU A 72 11.59 4.06 7.73
N ASN A 73 11.84 5.35 7.97
CA ASN A 73 11.57 5.98 9.25
C ASN A 73 10.06 6.03 9.56
N ASP A 74 9.25 6.36 8.57
CA ASP A 74 7.79 6.38 8.72
C ASP A 74 7.28 4.97 9.05
N TRP A 75 7.81 3.95 8.39
CA TRP A 75 7.42 2.57 8.66
C TRP A 75 7.82 2.13 10.07
N ILE A 76 9.04 2.47 10.51
CA ILE A 76 9.47 2.16 11.89
C ILE A 76 8.50 2.76 12.90
N PHE A 77 8.10 4.00 12.69
CA PHE A 77 7.16 4.69 13.58
C PHE A 77 5.78 4.03 13.58
N ILE A 78 5.25 3.71 12.40
CA ILE A 78 3.97 3.02 12.25
C ILE A 78 4.03 1.63 12.89
N LYS A 79 5.09 0.88 12.61
CA LYS A 79 5.29 -0.46 13.16
C LYS A 79 5.30 -0.45 14.68
N LYS A 80 5.99 0.50 15.28
CA LYS A 80 6.03 0.66 16.74
C LYS A 80 4.64 0.87 17.32
N LYS A 81 3.82 1.69 16.69
CA LYS A 81 2.43 1.92 17.13
C LYS A 81 1.58 0.68 16.98
N LEU A 82 1.71 -0.04 15.87
CA LEU A 82 0.94 -1.24 15.61
C LEU A 82 1.37 -2.43 16.49
N SER A 83 2.57 -2.41 17.03
CA SER A 83 3.10 -3.52 17.85
C SER A 83 2.33 -3.71 19.14
N SER A 84 1.53 -2.74 19.57
CA SER A 84 0.64 -2.90 20.72
C SER A 84 -0.55 -3.82 20.44
N LYS A 85 -0.90 -4.03 19.17
CA LYS A 85 -2.06 -4.82 18.73
C LYS A 85 -1.67 -6.05 17.92
N TYR A 86 -0.55 -6.01 17.23
CA TYR A 86 -0.12 -7.05 16.30
C TYR A 86 1.27 -7.53 16.65
N ASN A 87 1.55 -8.79 16.29
CA ASN A 87 2.84 -9.41 16.51
C ASN A 87 3.93 -8.65 15.73
N LEU A 88 4.99 -8.25 16.44
CA LEU A 88 6.11 -7.51 15.85
C LEU A 88 6.81 -8.30 14.74
N GLU A 89 6.92 -9.61 14.92
CA GLU A 89 7.53 -10.48 13.91
C GLU A 89 6.72 -10.49 12.62
N LEU A 90 5.39 -10.50 12.73
CA LEU A 90 4.50 -10.38 11.57
C LEU A 90 4.69 -9.04 10.86
N LEU A 91 4.73 -7.95 11.63
CA LEU A 91 4.90 -6.61 11.08
C LEU A 91 6.27 -6.45 10.39
N SER A 92 7.30 -7.04 10.96
CA SER A 92 8.67 -6.95 10.43
C SER A 92 8.85 -7.65 9.08
N GLN A 93 7.91 -8.48 8.66
CA GLN A 93 7.92 -9.09 7.34
C GLN A 93 7.83 -8.06 6.21
N PHE A 94 7.36 -6.86 6.51
CA PHE A 94 7.22 -5.80 5.52
C PHE A 94 8.42 -4.86 5.46
N ASP A 95 9.43 -5.06 6.30
CA ASP A 95 10.56 -4.12 6.41
C ASP A 95 11.31 -3.93 5.08
N ASP A 96 11.37 -4.95 4.25
CA ASP A 96 12.07 -4.92 2.96
C ASP A 96 11.24 -4.36 1.80
N CYS A 97 10.00 -3.96 2.06
CA CYS A 97 9.10 -3.46 1.00
C CYS A 97 9.31 -1.99 0.67
N PHE A 98 9.93 -1.24 1.57
CA PHE A 98 9.92 0.22 1.54
C PHE A 98 11.06 0.78 0.69
N SER A 99 10.70 1.66 -0.25
CA SER A 99 11.62 2.42 -1.07
C SER A 99 11.08 3.84 -1.24
N SER A 100 11.81 4.71 -1.92
CA SER A 100 11.33 6.07 -2.19
C SER A 100 10.12 6.09 -3.14
N SER A 101 9.96 5.08 -3.98
CA SER A 101 8.82 4.99 -4.90
C SER A 101 7.56 4.55 -4.14
N LEU A 102 6.51 5.37 -4.20
CA LEU A 102 5.22 5.05 -3.58
C LEU A 102 4.60 3.80 -4.22
N SER A 103 4.51 3.76 -5.55
CA SER A 103 3.87 2.63 -6.23
C SER A 103 4.63 1.34 -6.02
N GLU A 104 5.96 1.37 -6.08
CA GLU A 104 6.80 0.21 -5.84
C GLU A 104 6.63 -0.33 -4.42
N THR A 105 6.67 0.54 -3.42
CA THR A 105 6.46 0.16 -2.03
C THR A 105 5.10 -0.49 -1.84
N ASN A 106 4.05 0.14 -2.32
CA ASN A 106 2.69 -0.36 -2.12
C ASN A 106 2.48 -1.71 -2.81
N ILE A 107 2.99 -1.87 -4.02
CA ILE A 107 2.92 -3.15 -4.75
C ILE A 107 3.72 -4.23 -4.02
N ASN A 108 4.90 -3.91 -3.52
CA ASN A 108 5.71 -4.87 -2.74
C ASN A 108 4.97 -5.36 -1.50
N ILE A 109 4.27 -4.48 -0.80
CA ILE A 109 3.46 -4.85 0.37
C ILE A 109 2.33 -5.79 -0.05
N ILE A 110 1.62 -5.46 -1.12
CA ILE A 110 0.51 -6.28 -1.62
C ILE A 110 1.01 -7.68 -1.99
N LYS A 111 2.17 -7.77 -2.61
CA LYS A 111 2.77 -9.05 -3.00
C LYS A 111 3.13 -9.97 -1.84
N LYS A 112 3.29 -9.44 -0.62
CA LYS A 112 3.51 -10.28 0.57
C LYS A 112 2.28 -11.12 0.93
N TYR A 113 1.09 -10.65 0.54
CA TYR A 113 -0.17 -11.35 0.83
C TYR A 113 -0.67 -12.21 -0.32
N VAL A 114 -0.21 -11.97 -1.53
CA VAL A 114 -0.78 -12.59 -2.73
C VAL A 114 0.31 -13.24 -3.56
N VAL A 115 0.05 -14.46 -4.01
CA VAL A 115 0.90 -15.15 -4.98
C VAL A 115 0.35 -14.85 -6.38
N PHE A 116 1.14 -14.17 -7.17
CA PHE A 116 0.78 -13.86 -8.54
C PHE A 116 1.35 -14.89 -9.51
#